data_065d1510d3859823c2fb6b2e929b2967
#
_entry.id   065d1510d3859823c2fb6b2e929b2967
#
_cell.length_a   1.000
_cell.length_b   1.000
_cell.length_c   1.000
_cell.angle_alpha   90.00
_cell.angle_beta   90.00
_cell.angle_gamma   90.00
#
_symmetry.space_group_name_H-M   'P 1'
#
loop_
_entity.id
_entity.type
_entity.pdbx_description
1 polymer ?
#
loop_
_entity_poly.entity_id
_entity_poly.type
_entity_poly.pdbx_seq_one_letter_code
_entity_poly.pdbx_strand_id
1 'polypeptide(L)'
;KNNIQYIVNNHLGYGKNLYAGMKKAFELGATHVIELHGDSQYDFSQVKEMKEKFSDGCDLVLGNRFHNYKQPLKDGMPLYIYLGNIFLTILGKIGLGIDNNDLFQGFRGYSKKLFNKIDTSNYNYDYRFSYEIIAQSFYLKLKIDSVPVRCDYNDQHTTMPLSRAIPCIIHALKIGLHYRLAKLGKKFSIFKI
;
A
#
# COMPACT_ATOMS: atom_id res chain seq x y z
N LYS A 1 23.55 12.80 -13.81
CA LYS A 1 23.16 11.68 -14.74
C LYS A 1 22.05 10.92 -14.03
N ASN A 2 20.84 10.94 -14.59
CA ASN A 2 19.72 10.16 -14.05
C ASN A 2 20.01 8.67 -14.30
N ASN A 3 20.24 7.90 -13.24
CA ASN A 3 20.49 6.47 -13.33
C ASN A 3 19.13 5.75 -13.43
N ILE A 4 18.54 5.73 -14.62
CA ILE A 4 17.29 5.01 -14.89
C ILE A 4 17.66 3.57 -15.22
N GLN A 5 17.09 2.63 -14.47
CA GLN A 5 17.24 1.20 -14.75
C GLN A 5 15.87 0.62 -15.11
N TYR A 6 15.85 -0.28 -16.08
CA TYR A 6 14.65 -0.97 -16.55
C TYR A 6 14.69 -2.42 -16.12
N ILE A 7 13.57 -2.92 -15.61
CA ILE A 7 13.33 -4.34 -15.38
C ILE A 7 12.18 -4.74 -16.29
N VAL A 8 12.44 -5.60 -17.25
CA VAL A 8 11.39 -6.16 -18.11
C VAL A 8 10.94 -7.48 -17.50
N ASN A 9 9.68 -7.55 -17.09
CA ASN A 9 9.06 -8.75 -16.56
C ASN A 9 7.95 -9.22 -17.51
N ASN A 10 7.90 -10.51 -17.79
CA ASN A 10 6.84 -11.13 -18.61
C ASN A 10 5.53 -11.21 -17.80
N HIS A 11 4.67 -10.19 -17.88
CA HIS A 11 3.30 -10.16 -17.34
C HIS A 11 3.13 -10.77 -15.93
N LEU A 12 4.00 -10.40 -15.00
CA LEU A 12 3.97 -10.96 -13.64
C LEU A 12 2.75 -10.55 -12.80
N GLY A 13 2.04 -9.52 -13.24
CA GLY A 13 0.97 -8.88 -12.46
C GLY A 13 1.53 -7.90 -11.43
N TYR A 14 0.63 -7.16 -10.78
CA TYR A 14 0.97 -6.02 -9.92
C TYR A 14 1.91 -6.40 -8.76
N GLY A 15 1.50 -7.34 -7.91
CA GLY A 15 2.26 -7.67 -6.70
C GLY A 15 3.64 -8.26 -6.98
N LYS A 16 3.76 -9.12 -8.01
CA LYS A 16 5.06 -9.67 -8.40
C LYS A 16 5.98 -8.61 -8.98
N ASN A 17 5.45 -7.68 -9.79
CA ASN A 17 6.24 -6.56 -10.32
C ASN A 17 6.74 -5.65 -9.21
N LEU A 18 5.86 -5.29 -8.26
CA LEU A 18 6.23 -4.48 -7.10
C LEU A 18 7.32 -5.15 -6.27
N TYR A 19 7.15 -6.44 -5.94
CA TYR A 19 8.13 -7.20 -5.18
C TYR A 19 9.49 -7.29 -5.91
N ALA A 20 9.48 -7.59 -7.21
CA ALA A 20 10.70 -7.66 -8.02
C ALA A 20 11.42 -6.31 -8.10
N GLY A 21 10.67 -5.22 -8.27
CA GLY A 21 11.21 -3.86 -8.26
C GLY A 21 11.85 -3.48 -6.93
N MET A 22 11.15 -3.74 -5.80
CA MET A 22 11.69 -3.50 -4.46
C MET A 22 12.97 -4.33 -4.22
N LYS A 23 12.93 -5.63 -4.52
CA LYS A 23 14.08 -6.53 -4.36
C LYS A 23 15.29 -6.00 -5.12
N LYS A 24 15.10 -5.67 -6.40
CA LYS A 24 16.19 -5.14 -7.24
C LYS A 24 16.75 -3.82 -6.71
N ALA A 25 15.90 -2.90 -6.28
CA ALA A 25 16.34 -1.62 -5.72
C ALA A 25 17.18 -1.83 -4.45
N PHE A 26 16.75 -2.72 -3.54
CA PHE A 26 17.51 -3.03 -2.32
C PHE A 26 18.83 -3.79 -2.58
N GLU A 27 18.87 -4.65 -3.59
CA GLU A 27 20.12 -5.29 -4.07
C GLU A 27 21.12 -4.26 -4.60
N LEU A 28 20.64 -3.21 -5.25
CA LEU A 28 21.45 -2.10 -5.76
C LEU A 28 21.86 -1.08 -4.69
N GLY A 29 21.53 -1.35 -3.43
CA GLY A 29 21.98 -0.53 -2.30
C GLY A 29 20.97 0.51 -1.83
N ALA A 30 19.74 0.55 -2.37
CA ALA A 30 18.71 1.44 -1.86
C ALA A 30 18.42 1.14 -0.37
N THR A 31 18.20 2.18 0.43
CA THR A 31 17.76 2.06 1.82
C THR A 31 16.24 2.15 1.96
N HIS A 32 15.61 2.86 1.02
CA HIS A 32 14.16 3.06 0.93
C HIS A 32 13.73 3.01 -0.53
N VAL A 33 12.51 2.56 -0.77
CA VAL A 33 11.87 2.50 -2.09
C VAL A 33 10.54 3.21 -2.02
N ILE A 34 10.22 4.03 -3.01
CA ILE A 34 8.91 4.67 -3.17
C ILE A 34 8.24 4.07 -4.40
N GLU A 35 7.05 3.51 -4.18
CA GLU A 35 6.18 2.99 -5.23
C GLU A 35 5.42 4.14 -5.87
N LEU A 36 5.47 4.21 -7.19
CA LEU A 36 4.72 5.16 -8.01
C LEU A 36 4.11 4.42 -9.19
N HIS A 37 2.86 4.68 -9.46
CA HIS A 37 2.20 4.13 -10.64
C HIS A 37 2.58 4.94 -11.89
N GLY A 38 2.79 4.24 -13.01
CA GLY A 38 3.17 4.86 -14.28
C GLY A 38 2.03 5.54 -15.04
N ASP A 39 0.84 5.63 -14.44
CA ASP A 39 -0.36 6.26 -15.00
C ASP A 39 -0.45 7.77 -14.70
N SER A 40 0.57 8.33 -14.06
CA SER A 40 0.66 9.77 -13.71
C SER A 40 -0.47 10.29 -12.81
N GLN A 41 -1.24 9.41 -12.16
CA GLN A 41 -2.33 9.82 -11.26
C GLN A 41 -1.86 10.57 -10.01
N TYR A 42 -0.64 10.27 -9.52
CA TYR A 42 -0.15 10.82 -8.26
C TYR A 42 0.79 11.99 -8.48
N ASP A 43 0.64 13.02 -7.65
CA ASP A 43 1.56 14.15 -7.58
C ASP A 43 2.86 13.73 -6.89
N PHE A 44 3.99 13.90 -7.58
CA PHE A 44 5.32 13.57 -7.07
C PHE A 44 5.85 14.57 -6.04
N SER A 45 5.20 15.71 -5.84
CA SER A 45 5.62 16.73 -4.86
C SER A 45 5.76 16.16 -3.44
N GLN A 46 4.97 15.13 -3.13
CA GLN A 46 4.93 14.49 -1.81
C GLN A 46 6.12 13.54 -1.53
N VAL A 47 6.98 13.28 -2.51
CA VAL A 47 8.21 12.47 -2.31
C VAL A 47 9.11 13.10 -1.24
N LYS A 48 9.18 14.43 -1.16
CA LYS A 48 9.98 15.13 -0.14
C LYS A 48 9.48 14.81 1.27
N GLU A 49 8.19 14.95 1.49
CA GLU A 49 7.55 14.70 2.79
C GLU A 49 7.67 13.22 3.20
N MET A 50 7.56 12.31 2.23
CA MET A 50 7.80 10.88 2.46
C MET A 50 9.25 10.60 2.90
N LYS A 51 10.24 11.29 2.33
CA LYS A 51 11.65 11.20 2.75
C LYS A 51 11.85 11.70 4.18
N GLU A 52 11.16 12.76 4.59
CA GLU A 52 11.20 13.26 5.96
C GLU A 52 10.66 12.20 6.93
N LYS A 53 9.54 11.54 6.61
CA LYS A 53 9.02 10.42 7.41
C LYS A 53 10.03 9.27 7.55
N PHE A 54 10.77 8.95 6.50
CA PHE A 54 11.84 7.96 6.58
C PHE A 54 12.99 8.42 7.46
N SER A 55 13.36 9.69 7.42
CA SER A 55 14.38 10.27 8.31
C SER A 55 13.94 10.21 9.78
N ASP A 56 12.64 10.29 10.04
CA ASP A 56 12.04 10.08 11.36
C ASP A 56 11.97 8.59 11.76
N GLY A 57 12.50 7.70 10.94
CA GLY A 57 12.60 6.27 11.21
C GLY A 57 11.34 5.46 10.90
N CYS A 58 10.44 5.96 10.04
CA CYS A 58 9.32 5.17 9.56
C CYS A 58 9.79 4.00 8.69
N ASP A 59 9.15 2.86 8.85
CA ASP A 59 9.42 1.65 8.07
C ASP A 59 8.48 1.55 6.84
N LEU A 60 7.25 2.04 6.99
CA LEU A 60 6.23 2.12 5.95
C LEU A 60 5.60 3.51 5.96
N VAL A 61 5.54 4.16 4.80
CA VAL A 61 4.87 5.45 4.64
C VAL A 61 3.78 5.30 3.59
N LEU A 62 2.54 5.62 3.95
CA LEU A 62 1.36 5.52 3.09
C LEU A 62 0.95 6.89 2.58
N GLY A 63 0.61 7.00 1.31
CA GLY A 63 -0.12 8.16 0.83
C GLY A 63 -1.52 8.20 1.46
N ASN A 64 -2.09 9.38 1.63
CA ASN A 64 -3.41 9.56 2.22
C ASN A 64 -4.20 10.59 1.41
N ARG A 65 -5.06 10.10 0.50
CA ARG A 65 -5.96 10.95 -0.30
C ARG A 65 -7.06 11.57 0.57
N PHE A 66 -7.41 10.92 1.67
CA PHE A 66 -8.46 11.33 2.61
C PHE A 66 -7.93 12.15 3.79
N HIS A 67 -6.72 12.70 3.69
CA HIS A 67 -6.23 13.72 4.63
C HIS A 67 -7.22 14.88 4.74
N ASN A 68 -7.75 15.32 3.60
CA ASN A 68 -8.94 16.16 3.51
C ASN A 68 -10.03 15.40 2.75
N TYR A 69 -11.09 14.99 3.42
CA TYR A 69 -12.18 14.20 2.83
C TYR A 69 -12.86 14.85 1.61
N LYS A 70 -12.80 16.17 1.48
CA LYS A 70 -13.37 16.89 0.31
C LYS A 70 -12.42 16.86 -0.90
N GLN A 71 -11.12 16.59 -0.68
CA GLN A 71 -10.12 16.71 -1.73
C GLN A 71 -10.27 15.68 -2.84
N PRO A 72 -10.49 14.37 -2.56
CA PRO A 72 -10.67 13.40 -3.62
C PRO A 72 -11.81 13.72 -4.58
N LEU A 73 -12.93 14.24 -4.05
CA LEU A 73 -14.07 14.66 -4.89
C LEU A 73 -13.74 15.88 -5.76
N LYS A 74 -12.93 16.83 -5.23
CA LYS A 74 -12.43 17.97 -6.02
C LYS A 74 -11.43 17.54 -7.09
N ASP A 75 -10.68 16.48 -6.84
CA ASP A 75 -9.72 15.89 -7.79
C ASP A 75 -10.41 14.96 -8.82
N GLY A 76 -11.75 14.97 -8.86
CA GLY A 76 -12.55 14.26 -9.86
C GLY A 76 -12.88 12.80 -9.51
N MET A 77 -12.63 12.35 -8.26
CA MET A 77 -12.97 10.97 -7.87
C MET A 77 -14.48 10.74 -7.99
N PRO A 78 -14.94 9.74 -8.76
CA PRO A 78 -16.35 9.38 -8.84
C PRO A 78 -16.91 9.00 -7.46
N LEU A 79 -18.16 9.42 -7.17
CA LEU A 79 -18.77 9.24 -5.85
C LEU A 79 -18.81 7.78 -5.39
N TYR A 80 -19.09 6.83 -6.32
CA TYR A 80 -19.13 5.40 -5.98
C TYR A 80 -17.75 4.86 -5.59
N ILE A 81 -16.67 5.36 -6.21
CA ILE A 81 -15.29 5.02 -5.85
C ILE A 81 -14.93 5.63 -4.50
N TYR A 82 -15.34 6.88 -4.27
CA TYR A 82 -15.15 7.56 -3.00
C TYR A 82 -15.77 6.78 -1.85
N LEU A 83 -17.06 6.44 -1.97
CA LEU A 83 -17.79 5.67 -0.95
C LEU A 83 -17.19 4.28 -0.75
N GLY A 84 -16.77 3.61 -1.84
CA GLY A 84 -16.10 2.31 -1.79
C GLY A 84 -14.76 2.36 -1.03
N ASN A 85 -13.94 3.38 -1.27
CA ASN A 85 -12.66 3.57 -0.55
C ASN A 85 -12.89 3.88 0.94
N ILE A 86 -13.86 4.72 1.27
CA ILE A 86 -14.22 4.99 2.68
C ILE A 86 -14.66 3.70 3.36
N PHE A 87 -15.55 2.93 2.75
CA PHE A 87 -16.03 1.66 3.29
C PHE A 87 -14.87 0.66 3.52
N LEU A 88 -14.00 0.47 2.53
CA LEU A 88 -12.82 -0.39 2.64
C LEU A 88 -11.87 0.08 3.74
N THR A 89 -11.67 1.38 3.86
CA THR A 89 -10.84 1.96 4.92
C THR A 89 -11.43 1.70 6.31
N ILE A 90 -12.74 1.85 6.48
CA ILE A 90 -13.42 1.52 7.74
C ILE A 90 -13.22 0.04 8.09
N LEU A 91 -13.41 -0.86 7.13
CA LEU A 91 -13.17 -2.30 7.34
C LEU A 91 -11.71 -2.58 7.74
N GLY A 92 -10.76 -1.93 7.07
CA GLY A 92 -9.34 -2.04 7.41
C GLY A 92 -9.03 -1.51 8.81
N LYS A 93 -9.57 -0.36 9.19
CA LYS A 93 -9.45 0.20 10.55
C LYS A 93 -9.98 -0.76 11.60
N ILE A 94 -11.20 -1.27 11.41
CA ILE A 94 -11.81 -2.23 12.34
C ILE A 94 -10.98 -3.52 12.37
N GLY A 95 -10.60 -4.07 11.23
CA GLY A 95 -9.86 -5.33 11.14
C GLY A 95 -8.48 -5.26 11.79
N LEU A 96 -7.67 -4.29 11.42
CA LEU A 96 -6.30 -4.14 11.88
C LEU A 96 -6.15 -3.31 13.16
N GLY A 97 -7.19 -2.56 13.57
CA GLY A 97 -7.13 -1.69 14.73
C GLY A 97 -6.17 -0.51 14.55
N ILE A 98 -6.19 0.10 13.37
CA ILE A 98 -5.28 1.17 12.95
C ILE A 98 -6.02 2.46 12.68
N ASP A 99 -5.36 3.57 12.88
CA ASP A 99 -5.90 4.89 12.53
C ASP A 99 -5.17 5.44 11.30
N ASN A 100 -5.51 4.90 10.13
CA ASN A 100 -5.08 5.44 8.84
C ASN A 100 -6.31 5.62 7.95
N ASN A 101 -6.38 6.72 7.22
CA ASN A 101 -7.56 7.08 6.43
C ASN A 101 -7.53 6.57 4.99
N ASP A 102 -6.43 5.97 4.52
CA ASP A 102 -6.33 5.45 3.15
C ASP A 102 -5.38 4.26 3.08
N LEU A 103 -5.93 3.06 3.00
CA LEU A 103 -5.18 1.80 2.97
C LEU A 103 -5.04 1.22 1.55
N PHE A 104 -5.82 1.73 0.59
CA PHE A 104 -6.01 1.10 -0.72
C PHE A 104 -5.57 2.00 -1.88
N GLN A 105 -4.56 2.83 -1.66
CA GLN A 105 -3.95 3.68 -2.66
C GLN A 105 -2.56 3.14 -3.08
N GLY A 106 -2.00 3.65 -4.20
CA GLY A 106 -0.77 3.13 -4.82
C GLY A 106 0.51 3.94 -4.57
N PHE A 107 0.46 5.04 -3.80
CA PHE A 107 1.64 5.84 -3.48
C PHE A 107 2.17 5.45 -2.09
N ARG A 108 3.22 4.63 -2.05
CA ARG A 108 3.75 4.07 -0.79
C ARG A 108 5.27 4.12 -0.76
N GLY A 109 5.81 4.17 0.46
CA GLY A 109 7.24 4.06 0.67
C GLY A 109 7.59 2.94 1.65
N TYR A 110 8.67 2.22 1.36
CA TYR A 110 9.09 1.02 2.08
C TYR A 110 10.55 1.13 2.48
N SER A 111 10.91 0.85 3.75
CA SER A 111 12.29 0.74 4.19
C SER A 111 12.87 -0.65 3.87
N LYS A 112 14.19 -0.74 3.74
CA LYS A 112 14.89 -2.03 3.64
C LYS A 112 14.67 -2.89 4.89
N LYS A 113 14.53 -2.27 6.06
CA LYS A 113 14.22 -2.95 7.32
C LYS A 113 12.87 -3.66 7.25
N LEU A 114 11.83 -3.00 6.72
CA LEU A 114 10.53 -3.61 6.49
C LEU A 114 10.67 -4.80 5.54
N PHE A 115 11.29 -4.59 4.36
CA PHE A 115 11.45 -5.61 3.34
C PHE A 115 12.13 -6.88 3.87
N ASN A 116 13.12 -6.73 4.74
CA ASN A 116 13.84 -7.85 5.35
C ASN A 116 13.05 -8.56 6.47
N LYS A 117 12.05 -7.89 7.05
CA LYS A 117 11.25 -8.46 8.16
C LYS A 117 9.96 -9.15 7.71
N ILE A 118 9.40 -8.74 6.57
CA ILE A 118 8.18 -9.35 6.08
C ILE A 118 8.46 -10.71 5.43
N ASP A 119 7.58 -11.68 5.69
CA ASP A 119 7.57 -12.97 4.98
C ASP A 119 6.48 -12.96 3.92
N THR A 120 6.88 -12.81 2.66
CA THR A 120 5.97 -12.76 1.52
C THR A 120 5.63 -14.13 0.92
N SER A 121 6.13 -15.23 1.48
CA SER A 121 5.97 -16.58 0.94
C SER A 121 4.50 -17.03 0.80
N ASN A 122 3.63 -16.46 1.64
CA ASN A 122 2.19 -16.77 1.66
C ASN A 122 1.31 -15.62 1.15
N TYR A 123 1.88 -14.64 0.46
CA TYR A 123 1.15 -13.50 -0.06
C TYR A 123 0.48 -13.80 -1.40
N ASN A 124 -0.60 -13.09 -1.66
CA ASN A 124 -1.21 -13.03 -2.98
C ASN A 124 -0.46 -11.99 -3.82
N TYR A 125 0.26 -12.42 -4.84
CA TYR A 125 1.05 -11.54 -5.70
C TYR A 125 0.22 -10.78 -6.76
N ASP A 126 -1.01 -10.42 -6.43
CA ASP A 126 -1.88 -9.54 -7.20
C ASP A 126 -2.10 -8.20 -6.48
N TYR A 127 -3.21 -7.51 -6.72
CA TYR A 127 -3.59 -6.24 -6.08
C TYR A 127 -3.78 -6.34 -4.55
N ARG A 128 -3.90 -7.55 -3.97
CA ARG A 128 -4.01 -7.79 -2.52
C ARG A 128 -2.66 -7.69 -1.80
N PHE A 129 -1.57 -7.85 -2.53
CA PHE A 129 -0.19 -7.87 -2.03
C PHE A 129 0.14 -6.69 -1.11
N SER A 130 -0.23 -5.49 -1.52
CA SER A 130 0.05 -4.27 -0.75
C SER A 130 -0.70 -4.22 0.59
N TYR A 131 -1.93 -4.72 0.64
CA TYR A 131 -2.69 -4.78 1.88
C TYR A 131 -2.10 -5.82 2.86
N GLU A 132 -1.58 -6.93 2.34
CA GLU A 132 -0.88 -7.94 3.13
C GLU A 132 0.42 -7.38 3.74
N ILE A 133 1.19 -6.58 2.99
CA ILE A 133 2.36 -5.86 3.54
C ILE A 133 1.93 -4.94 4.68
N ILE A 134 0.88 -4.15 4.50
CA ILE A 134 0.37 -3.25 5.54
C ILE A 134 -0.01 -4.05 6.79
N ALA A 135 -0.80 -5.11 6.64
CA ALA A 135 -1.27 -5.92 7.77
C ALA A 135 -0.11 -6.58 8.53
N GLN A 136 0.87 -7.14 7.82
CA GLN A 136 2.03 -7.75 8.46
C GLN A 136 2.93 -6.70 9.12
N SER A 137 3.07 -5.51 8.52
CA SER A 137 3.82 -4.40 9.11
C SER A 137 3.24 -3.96 10.46
N PHE A 138 1.92 -3.88 10.57
CA PHE A 138 1.24 -3.62 11.85
C PHE A 138 1.44 -4.76 12.86
N TYR A 139 1.37 -6.01 12.40
CA TYR A 139 1.58 -7.17 13.26
C TYR A 139 2.99 -7.19 13.84
N LEU A 140 3.99 -6.86 13.03
CA LEU A 140 5.40 -6.77 13.41
C LEU A 140 5.76 -5.49 14.18
N LYS A 141 4.76 -4.62 14.46
CA LYS A 141 4.93 -3.34 15.16
C LYS A 141 5.99 -2.45 14.49
N LEU A 142 6.03 -2.45 13.17
CA LEU A 142 6.87 -1.53 12.41
C LEU A 142 6.32 -0.10 12.54
N LYS A 143 7.20 0.91 12.43
CA LYS A 143 6.77 2.31 12.48
C LYS A 143 6.12 2.70 11.15
N ILE A 144 4.84 3.03 11.19
CA ILE A 144 4.02 3.36 10.02
C ILE A 144 3.47 4.77 10.19
N ASP A 145 3.54 5.55 9.13
CA ASP A 145 2.96 6.90 9.07
C ASP A 145 2.34 7.16 7.70
N SER A 146 1.76 8.33 7.48
CA SER A 146 1.20 8.72 6.20
C SER A 146 1.54 10.16 5.83
N VAL A 147 1.50 10.43 4.52
CA VAL A 147 1.63 11.78 3.96
C VAL A 147 0.41 12.10 3.11
N PRO A 148 -0.08 13.35 3.11
CA PRO A 148 -1.16 13.75 2.23
C PRO A 148 -0.73 13.55 0.77
N VAL A 149 -1.63 13.05 -0.07
CA VAL A 149 -1.36 12.88 -1.49
C VAL A 149 -2.59 13.26 -2.30
N ARG A 150 -2.36 13.92 -3.43
CA ARG A 150 -3.40 14.17 -4.43
C ARG A 150 -3.35 13.09 -5.51
N CYS A 151 -4.50 12.79 -6.06
CA CYS A 151 -4.65 11.79 -7.11
C CYS A 151 -5.63 12.35 -8.15
N ASP A 152 -5.18 12.56 -9.38
CA ASP A 152 -6.02 13.07 -10.46
C ASP A 152 -6.91 11.96 -11.02
N TYR A 153 -8.20 12.25 -11.17
CA TYR A 153 -9.21 11.35 -11.72
C TYR A 153 -9.84 11.88 -13.00
N ASN A 154 -9.35 13.01 -13.54
CA ASN A 154 -9.99 13.67 -14.69
C ASN A 154 -9.62 13.03 -16.03
N ASP A 155 -8.50 12.31 -16.10
CA ASP A 155 -8.07 11.60 -17.31
C ASP A 155 -8.53 10.13 -17.31
N GLN A 156 -8.34 9.43 -18.43
CA GLN A 156 -8.79 8.04 -18.65
C GLN A 156 -7.97 7.01 -17.81
N HIS A 157 -7.92 7.21 -16.50
CA HIS A 157 -7.21 6.33 -15.61
C HIS A 157 -7.99 5.04 -15.33
N THR A 158 -7.26 3.94 -15.26
CA THR A 158 -7.85 2.61 -15.02
C THR A 158 -8.38 2.49 -13.60
N THR A 159 -9.68 2.62 -13.45
CA THR A 159 -10.35 2.30 -12.18
C THR A 159 -10.50 0.78 -12.05
N MET A 160 -10.26 0.28 -10.84
CA MET A 160 -10.46 -1.14 -10.54
C MET A 160 -11.92 -1.54 -10.78
N PRO A 161 -12.22 -2.52 -11.67
CA PRO A 161 -13.57 -2.97 -11.91
C PRO A 161 -14.18 -3.63 -10.69
N LEU A 162 -15.50 -3.56 -10.53
CA LEU A 162 -16.25 -4.08 -9.38
C LEU A 162 -15.99 -5.57 -9.15
N SER A 163 -15.79 -6.34 -10.22
CA SER A 163 -15.44 -7.77 -10.15
C SER A 163 -14.13 -8.05 -9.40
N ARG A 164 -13.20 -7.10 -9.36
CA ARG A 164 -11.96 -7.17 -8.58
C ARG A 164 -12.11 -6.54 -7.20
N ALA A 165 -13.01 -5.58 -7.03
CA ALA A 165 -13.26 -4.93 -5.76
C ALA A 165 -13.88 -5.89 -4.72
N ILE A 166 -14.83 -6.75 -5.12
CA ILE A 166 -15.47 -7.72 -4.21
C ILE A 166 -14.45 -8.69 -3.59
N PRO A 167 -13.58 -9.37 -4.37
CA PRO A 167 -12.50 -10.18 -3.79
C PRO A 167 -11.57 -9.41 -2.85
N CYS A 168 -11.29 -8.12 -3.11
CA CYS A 168 -10.52 -7.26 -2.19
C CYS A 168 -11.22 -7.11 -0.85
N ILE A 169 -12.52 -6.84 -0.84
CA ILE A 169 -13.32 -6.68 0.39
C ILE A 169 -13.26 -7.96 1.22
N ILE A 170 -13.56 -9.10 0.58
CA ILE A 170 -13.53 -10.42 1.26
C ILE A 170 -12.13 -10.69 1.83
N HIS A 171 -11.09 -10.38 1.06
CA HIS A 171 -9.72 -10.58 1.49
C HIS A 171 -9.36 -9.67 2.67
N ALA A 172 -9.74 -8.38 2.63
CA ALA A 172 -9.50 -7.44 3.71
C ALA A 172 -10.16 -7.89 5.02
N LEU A 173 -11.42 -8.38 4.95
CA LEU A 173 -12.12 -8.95 6.09
C LEU A 173 -11.40 -10.19 6.64
N LYS A 174 -10.98 -11.11 5.76
CA LYS A 174 -10.24 -12.31 6.14
C LYS A 174 -8.92 -11.97 6.83
N ILE A 175 -8.13 -11.07 6.27
CA ILE A 175 -6.85 -10.63 6.84
C ILE A 175 -7.06 -9.93 8.17
N GLY A 176 -8.07 -9.05 8.28
CA GLY A 176 -8.42 -8.39 9.54
C GLY A 176 -8.80 -9.39 10.64
N LEU A 177 -9.61 -10.41 10.32
CA LEU A 177 -9.95 -11.49 11.25
C LEU A 177 -8.70 -12.29 11.66
N HIS A 178 -7.88 -12.71 10.70
CA HIS A 178 -6.64 -13.44 10.98
C HIS A 178 -5.69 -12.62 11.85
N TYR A 179 -5.56 -11.31 11.60
CA TYR A 179 -4.76 -10.39 12.41
C TYR A 179 -5.24 -10.37 13.87
N ARG A 180 -6.55 -10.21 14.10
CA ARG A 180 -7.14 -10.21 15.45
C ARG A 180 -6.89 -11.52 16.18
N LEU A 181 -7.12 -12.65 15.50
CA LEU A 181 -6.90 -13.97 16.05
C LEU A 181 -5.41 -14.26 16.29
N ALA A 182 -4.51 -13.77 15.42
CA ALA A 182 -3.07 -13.89 15.62
C ALA A 182 -2.60 -13.13 16.86
N LYS A 183 -3.17 -11.95 17.14
CA LYS A 183 -2.92 -11.22 18.40
C LYS A 183 -3.39 -11.97 19.66
N LEU A 184 -4.31 -12.91 19.51
CA LEU A 184 -4.79 -13.81 20.57
C LEU A 184 -4.00 -15.16 20.60
N GLY A 185 -2.88 -15.23 19.86
CA GLY A 185 -1.98 -16.41 19.87
C GLY A 185 -2.31 -17.48 18.84
N LYS A 186 -3.33 -17.32 17.98
CA LYS A 186 -3.57 -18.27 16.90
C LYS A 186 -2.55 -18.11 15.77
N LYS A 187 -2.07 -19.23 15.22
CA LYS A 187 -1.06 -19.22 14.15
C LYS A 187 -1.71 -19.12 12.77
N PHE A 188 -1.26 -18.14 11.99
CA PHE A 188 -1.63 -17.97 10.57
C PHE A 188 -0.36 -17.80 9.73
N SER A 189 -0.40 -18.30 8.49
CA SER A 189 0.78 -18.29 7.61
C SER A 189 1.35 -16.90 7.33
N ILE A 190 0.48 -15.89 7.25
CA ILE A 190 0.87 -14.50 6.99
C ILE A 190 1.36 -13.76 8.26
N PHE A 191 1.03 -14.24 9.46
CA PHE A 191 1.38 -13.64 10.75
C PHE A 191 2.27 -14.58 11.57
N LYS A 192 3.35 -15.06 10.95
CA LYS A 192 4.42 -15.80 11.64
C LYS A 192 5.48 -14.80 12.11
N ILE A 193 6.01 -15.04 13.28
CA ILE A 193 7.23 -14.41 13.81
C ILE A 193 8.33 -15.45 13.76
#